data_80bdf15e0515fde7a52fe63ad9771ef7
#
_entry.id   80bdf15e0515fde7a52fe63ad9771ef7
#
_cell.length_a   1.000
_cell.length_b   1.000
_cell.length_c   1.000
_cell.angle_alpha   90.00
_cell.angle_beta   90.00
_cell.angle_gamma   90.00
#
_symmetry.space_group_name_H-M   'P 1'
#
loop_
_entity.id
_entity.type
_entity.pdbx_description
1 polymer ?
#
loop_
_entity_poly.entity_id
_entity_poly.type
_entity_poly.pdbx_seq_one_letter_code
_entity_poly.pdbx_strand_id
1 'polypeptide(L)'
;MIRSDLAASILAGVAESPVVPFRLALSQLNTTVGDIAGNRDQIIETIRCAEELGAELVAFPELALTGYPPEDLLLKPAFIRDNLAALQDVARNTRETVAVVGCVDRADDIFNAAAVLYQGRVVHLYHKQFLPTYGVFDEDRYFRPGWEAPVFRLGDVALGVNVCEDIWYPVGPANAQALAGAEVIVNINASPYADQKPAFRKKMLATRAADNHTIVAYVNMVGGQDELVFDGSSLVFDPGGELLCQGRPFEEDLLVVDLDVAGVFRERLHDPRRRKEHLRREADRPAETIRIDAERRMLAHRPPLPPRGPVADLGEQEEIYRALVLGTRDYVCKTGFHKVVLGLSGGIDSSLVAAIAADALGPENVLGISMPSRYSSQGSTDDAADLARALGIGHQVVPIEPGFTGMLDTLAEVFRGREPDVTEENLQARVRGQVLMAISNKLGHLVLTTGNKSEMATGYATLYGDMAGGFAVIKDVLKTRVYDLCRYRNSLGHVIPESVLTKPPSAELRPDQTDQDSLPPYDVLDAILVAYVEEDRPLEQIVRLGFDRGLVERVVGLVDRAEYKRRQAPPGIKVSTRAFGRDRRLPITNRYRDAG
;
A
#
# COMPACT_ATOMS: atom_id res chain seq x y z
N MET A 1 -71.52 4.90 9.92
CA MET A 1 -71.12 3.55 9.44
C MET A 1 -70.24 3.58 8.18
N ILE A 2 -69.73 4.71 7.72
CA ILE A 2 -68.90 4.81 6.49
C ILE A 2 -67.39 5.10 6.82
N ARG A 3 -67.06 5.36 8.08
CA ARG A 3 -65.65 5.67 8.50
C ARG A 3 -64.83 4.46 8.97
N SER A 4 -65.45 3.31 9.28
CA SER A 4 -64.74 2.11 9.74
C SER A 4 -64.18 1.27 8.57
N ASP A 5 -64.86 1.26 7.43
CA ASP A 5 -64.45 0.41 6.30
C ASP A 5 -63.31 1.02 5.47
N LEU A 6 -63.21 2.34 5.46
CA LEU A 6 -62.10 3.03 4.78
C LEU A 6 -60.79 2.91 5.56
N ALA A 7 -60.86 2.93 6.89
CA ALA A 7 -59.69 2.71 7.75
C ALA A 7 -59.20 1.25 7.70
N ALA A 8 -60.13 0.28 7.63
CA ALA A 8 -59.80 -1.13 7.47
C ALA A 8 -59.20 -1.42 6.08
N SER A 9 -59.69 -0.77 5.01
CA SER A 9 -59.17 -0.91 3.65
C SER A 9 -57.77 -0.26 3.50
N ILE A 10 -57.53 0.84 4.18
CA ILE A 10 -56.19 1.50 4.17
C ILE A 10 -55.19 0.69 5.00
N LEU A 11 -55.59 0.07 6.10
CA LEU A 11 -54.73 -0.79 6.92
C LEU A 11 -54.50 -2.20 6.32
N ALA A 12 -55.44 -2.70 5.51
CA ALA A 12 -55.27 -3.97 4.81
C ALA A 12 -54.38 -3.87 3.56
N GLY A 13 -54.10 -2.64 3.05
CA GLY A 13 -53.23 -2.40 1.90
C GLY A 13 -51.76 -2.13 2.25
N VAL A 14 -51.44 -1.98 3.52
CA VAL A 14 -50.05 -1.87 4.00
C VAL A 14 -49.65 -3.19 4.68
N ALA A 15 -49.70 -4.27 3.91
CA ALA A 15 -48.79 -5.36 4.21
C ALA A 15 -47.38 -4.79 3.98
N GLU A 16 -46.64 -4.48 5.02
CA GLU A 16 -45.20 -4.18 4.90
C GLU A 16 -44.56 -5.32 4.12
N SER A 17 -44.28 -5.10 2.85
CA SER A 17 -43.45 -6.02 2.09
C SER A 17 -42.16 -6.13 2.89
N PRO A 18 -41.67 -7.32 3.24
CA PRO A 18 -40.47 -7.46 4.04
C PRO A 18 -39.36 -6.66 3.34
N VAL A 19 -38.76 -5.70 4.05
CA VAL A 19 -37.66 -4.91 3.52
C VAL A 19 -36.56 -5.88 3.10
N VAL A 20 -36.34 -5.98 1.79
CA VAL A 20 -35.31 -6.87 1.24
C VAL A 20 -33.98 -6.14 1.34
N PRO A 21 -33.03 -6.61 2.16
CA PRO A 21 -31.73 -5.96 2.27
C PRO A 21 -31.02 -5.98 0.91
N PHE A 22 -30.19 -4.96 0.66
CA PHE A 22 -29.37 -4.87 -0.54
C PHE A 22 -28.05 -5.64 -0.32
N ARG A 23 -27.79 -6.70 -1.12
CA ARG A 23 -26.57 -7.48 -1.02
C ARG A 23 -25.48 -6.89 -1.90
N LEU A 24 -24.44 -6.39 -1.23
CA LEU A 24 -23.25 -5.79 -1.83
C LEU A 24 -22.05 -6.70 -1.65
N ALA A 25 -21.23 -6.85 -2.71
CA ALA A 25 -19.92 -7.50 -2.66
C ALA A 25 -18.82 -6.47 -2.95
N LEU A 26 -17.75 -6.48 -2.15
CA LEU A 26 -16.54 -5.69 -2.36
C LEU A 26 -15.37 -6.64 -2.60
N SER A 27 -14.76 -6.56 -3.77
CA SER A 27 -13.67 -7.44 -4.19
C SER A 27 -12.32 -6.78 -3.94
N GLN A 28 -11.57 -7.31 -2.99
CA GLN A 28 -10.23 -6.86 -2.61
C GLN A 28 -9.22 -7.70 -3.38
N LEU A 29 -8.79 -7.23 -4.57
CA LEU A 29 -7.93 -7.96 -5.50
C LEU A 29 -6.48 -7.49 -5.44
N ASN A 30 -5.58 -8.44 -5.68
CA ASN A 30 -4.16 -8.20 -5.94
C ASN A 30 -3.89 -8.18 -7.45
N THR A 31 -4.13 -7.04 -8.07
CA THR A 31 -3.90 -6.86 -9.52
C THR A 31 -2.42 -6.60 -9.82
N THR A 32 -1.99 -6.96 -11.03
CA THR A 32 -0.64 -6.70 -11.52
C THR A 32 -0.67 -5.66 -12.63
N VAL A 33 0.15 -4.60 -12.51
CA VAL A 33 0.24 -3.56 -13.55
C VAL A 33 0.68 -4.18 -14.87
N GLY A 34 -0.10 -3.92 -15.92
CA GLY A 34 0.18 -4.40 -17.27
C GLY A 34 -0.31 -5.81 -17.61
N ASP A 35 -0.67 -6.62 -16.63
CA ASP A 35 -1.32 -7.93 -16.85
C ASP A 35 -2.83 -7.78 -17.06
N ILE A 36 -3.20 -7.07 -18.12
CA ILE A 36 -4.61 -6.80 -18.44
C ILE A 36 -5.43 -8.09 -18.58
N ALA A 37 -4.84 -9.14 -19.13
CA ALA A 37 -5.52 -10.42 -19.34
C ALA A 37 -5.76 -11.16 -18.02
N GLY A 38 -4.74 -11.26 -17.15
CA GLY A 38 -4.86 -11.89 -15.84
C GLY A 38 -5.82 -11.12 -14.93
N ASN A 39 -5.71 -9.80 -14.88
CA ASN A 39 -6.62 -8.94 -14.11
C ASN A 39 -8.07 -9.08 -14.58
N ARG A 40 -8.31 -9.08 -15.91
CA ARG A 40 -9.63 -9.34 -16.50
C ARG A 40 -10.21 -10.68 -16.04
N ASP A 41 -9.41 -11.73 -16.10
CA ASP A 41 -9.87 -13.09 -15.78
C ASP A 41 -10.22 -13.22 -14.28
N GLN A 42 -9.43 -12.60 -13.39
CA GLN A 42 -9.74 -12.51 -11.95
C GLN A 42 -11.05 -11.74 -11.70
N ILE A 43 -11.27 -10.62 -12.38
CA ILE A 43 -12.50 -9.83 -12.27
C ILE A 43 -13.71 -10.67 -12.71
N ILE A 44 -13.63 -11.34 -13.86
CA ILE A 44 -14.72 -12.20 -14.37
C ILE A 44 -15.05 -13.33 -13.39
N GLU A 45 -14.03 -14.00 -12.85
CA GLU A 45 -14.24 -15.07 -11.87
C GLU A 45 -14.90 -14.55 -10.59
N THR A 46 -14.46 -13.39 -10.11
CA THR A 46 -15.04 -12.77 -8.91
C THR A 46 -16.49 -12.33 -9.15
N ILE A 47 -16.83 -11.83 -10.34
CA ILE A 47 -18.23 -11.53 -10.71
C ILE A 47 -19.10 -12.79 -10.59
N ARG A 48 -18.63 -13.95 -11.07
CA ARG A 48 -19.34 -15.23 -10.96
C ARG A 48 -19.54 -15.65 -9.50
N CYS A 49 -18.47 -15.57 -8.69
CA CYS A 49 -18.56 -15.86 -7.26
C CYS A 49 -19.58 -14.95 -6.54
N ALA A 50 -19.57 -13.64 -6.84
CA ALA A 50 -20.52 -12.69 -6.27
C ALA A 50 -21.97 -13.00 -6.71
N GLU A 51 -22.15 -13.40 -7.96
CA GLU A 51 -23.45 -13.80 -8.52
C GLU A 51 -23.99 -15.06 -7.86
N GLU A 52 -23.16 -16.07 -7.63
CA GLU A 52 -23.50 -17.28 -6.89
C GLU A 52 -23.89 -17.00 -5.44
N LEU A 53 -23.22 -16.02 -4.79
CA LEU A 53 -23.57 -15.54 -3.46
C LEU A 53 -24.81 -14.64 -3.44
N GLY A 54 -25.42 -14.38 -4.60
CA GLY A 54 -26.64 -13.58 -4.73
C GLY A 54 -26.42 -12.08 -4.54
N ALA A 55 -25.21 -11.58 -4.77
CA ALA A 55 -24.93 -10.14 -4.75
C ALA A 55 -25.69 -9.42 -5.87
N GLU A 56 -26.24 -8.26 -5.57
CA GLU A 56 -26.91 -7.39 -6.56
C GLU A 56 -25.91 -6.44 -7.22
N LEU A 57 -24.83 -6.11 -6.47
CA LEU A 57 -23.69 -5.35 -6.97
C LEU A 57 -22.38 -5.92 -6.45
N VAL A 58 -21.37 -5.96 -7.32
CA VAL A 58 -19.98 -6.21 -6.95
C VAL A 58 -19.11 -5.04 -7.39
N ALA A 59 -18.25 -4.55 -6.49
CA ALA A 59 -17.32 -3.45 -6.79
C ALA A 59 -15.87 -3.93 -6.72
N PHE A 60 -15.06 -3.45 -7.65
CA PHE A 60 -13.64 -3.74 -7.82
C PHE A 60 -12.80 -2.49 -7.57
N PRO A 61 -11.49 -2.63 -7.28
CA PRO A 61 -10.60 -1.50 -7.04
C PRO A 61 -10.49 -0.53 -8.21
N GLU A 62 -9.99 0.68 -7.92
CA GLU A 62 -9.57 1.67 -8.89
C GLU A 62 -8.54 1.08 -9.85
N LEU A 63 -8.68 1.35 -11.16
CA LEU A 63 -7.83 0.85 -12.24
C LEU A 63 -7.55 -0.67 -12.18
N ALA A 64 -8.52 -1.46 -11.68
CA ALA A 64 -8.36 -2.89 -11.49
C ALA A 64 -7.96 -3.64 -12.76
N LEU A 65 -8.42 -3.20 -13.94
CA LEU A 65 -8.06 -3.82 -15.23
C LEU A 65 -6.60 -3.60 -15.62
N THR A 66 -6.07 -2.41 -15.41
CA THR A 66 -4.68 -2.06 -15.78
C THR A 66 -3.67 -2.38 -14.68
N GLY A 67 -4.15 -2.55 -13.43
CA GLY A 67 -3.35 -2.44 -12.22
C GLY A 67 -3.01 -0.98 -11.90
N TYR A 68 -2.62 -0.67 -10.66
CA TYR A 68 -2.32 0.67 -10.20
C TYR A 68 -0.92 0.74 -9.53
N PRO A 69 -0.09 1.78 -9.83
CA PRO A 69 -0.26 2.82 -10.84
C PRO A 69 0.33 2.39 -12.20
N PRO A 70 -0.40 2.56 -13.32
CA PRO A 70 0.07 2.17 -14.65
C PRO A 70 1.12 3.13 -15.26
N GLU A 71 1.23 4.34 -14.76
CA GLU A 71 2.23 5.36 -15.13
C GLU A 71 2.36 5.57 -16.65
N ASP A 72 3.59 5.66 -17.19
CA ASP A 72 3.86 5.92 -18.62
C ASP A 72 3.33 4.80 -19.56
N LEU A 73 2.80 3.70 -19.06
CA LEU A 73 2.03 2.76 -19.88
C LEU A 73 0.78 3.43 -20.47
N LEU A 74 0.22 4.41 -19.77
CA LEU A 74 -0.92 5.23 -20.21
C LEU A 74 -0.62 6.05 -21.46
N LEU A 75 0.64 6.34 -21.74
CA LEU A 75 1.08 7.05 -22.96
C LEU A 75 1.18 6.13 -24.19
N LYS A 76 0.88 4.82 -24.02
CA LYS A 76 0.92 3.84 -25.10
C LYS A 76 -0.49 3.57 -25.65
N PRO A 77 -0.82 3.94 -26.90
CA PRO A 77 -2.17 3.74 -27.45
C PRO A 77 -2.62 2.29 -27.47
N ALA A 78 -1.67 1.33 -27.62
CA ALA A 78 -1.98 -0.09 -27.56
C ALA A 78 -2.49 -0.52 -26.18
N PHE A 79 -1.86 -0.02 -25.11
CA PHE A 79 -2.25 -0.31 -23.73
C PHE A 79 -3.69 0.16 -23.43
N ILE A 80 -4.04 1.37 -23.87
CA ILE A 80 -5.40 1.91 -23.73
C ILE A 80 -6.41 1.06 -24.53
N ARG A 81 -6.09 0.70 -25.79
CA ARG A 81 -6.94 -0.16 -26.61
C ARG A 81 -7.19 -1.52 -25.94
N ASP A 82 -6.13 -2.13 -25.41
CA ASP A 82 -6.20 -3.47 -24.80
C ASP A 82 -7.01 -3.45 -23.50
N ASN A 83 -6.89 -2.38 -22.67
CA ASN A 83 -7.76 -2.14 -21.52
C ASN A 83 -9.24 -1.99 -21.93
N LEU A 84 -9.54 -1.20 -22.98
CA LEU A 84 -10.93 -1.05 -23.45
C LEU A 84 -11.50 -2.36 -23.99
N ALA A 85 -10.70 -3.17 -24.68
CA ALA A 85 -11.11 -4.50 -25.14
C ALA A 85 -11.40 -5.43 -23.95
N ALA A 86 -10.53 -5.44 -22.93
CA ALA A 86 -10.74 -6.22 -21.71
C ALA A 86 -11.99 -5.77 -20.93
N LEU A 87 -12.29 -4.47 -20.89
CA LEU A 87 -13.52 -3.94 -20.29
C LEU A 87 -14.76 -4.51 -20.99
N GLN A 88 -14.75 -4.58 -22.34
CA GLN A 88 -15.86 -5.18 -23.09
C GLN A 88 -15.97 -6.69 -22.84
N ASP A 89 -14.86 -7.39 -22.61
CA ASP A 89 -14.86 -8.82 -22.24
C ASP A 89 -15.50 -9.00 -20.86
N VAL A 90 -15.12 -8.17 -19.87
CA VAL A 90 -15.75 -8.19 -18.53
C VAL A 90 -17.24 -7.90 -18.64
N ALA A 91 -17.63 -6.85 -19.39
CA ALA A 91 -19.04 -6.49 -19.57
C ALA A 91 -19.85 -7.67 -20.11
N ARG A 92 -19.36 -8.36 -21.15
CA ARG A 92 -20.03 -9.54 -21.74
C ARG A 92 -20.26 -10.69 -20.76
N ASN A 93 -19.49 -10.74 -19.68
CA ASN A 93 -19.61 -11.74 -18.63
C ASN A 93 -20.51 -11.32 -17.45
N THR A 94 -21.06 -10.09 -17.45
CA THR A 94 -22.06 -9.67 -16.46
C THR A 94 -23.46 -10.17 -16.87
N ARG A 95 -24.23 -10.69 -15.91
CA ARG A 95 -25.58 -11.20 -16.12
C ARG A 95 -26.57 -10.52 -15.19
N GLU A 96 -26.75 -11.08 -13.99
CA GLU A 96 -27.73 -10.62 -13.00
C GLU A 96 -27.14 -9.66 -11.95
N THR A 97 -25.82 -9.70 -11.76
CA THR A 97 -25.10 -8.83 -10.83
C THR A 97 -24.53 -7.61 -11.56
N VAL A 98 -24.79 -6.42 -11.04
CA VAL A 98 -24.15 -5.19 -11.51
C VAL A 98 -22.68 -5.20 -11.07
N ALA A 99 -21.75 -4.91 -11.98
CA ALA A 99 -20.34 -4.79 -11.63
C ALA A 99 -19.85 -3.34 -11.77
N VAL A 100 -19.10 -2.85 -10.77
CA VAL A 100 -18.41 -1.56 -10.81
C VAL A 100 -16.91 -1.85 -10.89
N VAL A 101 -16.29 -1.53 -12.03
CA VAL A 101 -14.91 -1.92 -12.34
C VAL A 101 -14.05 -0.70 -12.62
N GLY A 102 -12.92 -0.57 -11.90
CA GLY A 102 -11.92 0.47 -12.16
C GLY A 102 -11.16 0.20 -13.46
N CYS A 103 -11.13 1.17 -14.37
CA CYS A 103 -10.53 1.06 -15.69
C CYS A 103 -10.03 2.42 -16.20
N VAL A 104 -9.34 2.41 -17.32
CA VAL A 104 -9.03 3.62 -18.10
C VAL A 104 -10.10 3.80 -19.17
N ASP A 105 -10.74 4.96 -19.21
CA ASP A 105 -11.62 5.35 -20.33
C ASP A 105 -10.89 6.28 -21.30
N ARG A 106 -11.38 6.32 -22.54
CA ARG A 106 -10.89 7.17 -23.61
C ARG A 106 -12.02 7.84 -24.36
N ALA A 107 -12.07 9.15 -24.31
CA ALA A 107 -12.89 9.98 -25.18
C ALA A 107 -12.00 10.88 -26.06
N ASP A 108 -12.05 12.19 -25.87
CA ASP A 108 -11.09 13.17 -26.43
C ASP A 108 -9.75 13.18 -25.68
N ASP A 109 -9.74 12.64 -24.49
CA ASP A 109 -8.58 12.43 -23.61
C ASP A 109 -8.73 11.09 -22.87
N ILE A 110 -7.84 10.79 -21.90
CA ILE A 110 -7.98 9.60 -21.04
C ILE A 110 -8.41 9.97 -19.63
N PHE A 111 -9.17 9.09 -19.02
CA PHE A 111 -9.78 9.27 -17.71
C PHE A 111 -9.54 8.05 -16.80
N ASN A 112 -9.27 8.30 -15.53
CA ASN A 112 -9.40 7.29 -14.49
C ASN A 112 -10.90 7.09 -14.21
N ALA A 113 -11.43 5.93 -14.51
CA ALA A 113 -12.87 5.70 -14.58
C ALA A 113 -13.35 4.50 -13.75
N ALA A 114 -14.59 4.61 -13.28
CA ALA A 114 -15.37 3.49 -12.77
C ALA A 114 -16.45 3.12 -13.78
N ALA A 115 -16.33 1.94 -14.39
CA ALA A 115 -17.31 1.41 -15.32
C ALA A 115 -18.43 0.68 -14.58
N VAL A 116 -19.67 1.06 -14.82
CA VAL A 116 -20.87 0.35 -14.35
C VAL A 116 -21.32 -0.59 -15.45
N LEU A 117 -21.29 -1.89 -15.19
CA LEU A 117 -21.52 -2.96 -16.15
C LEU A 117 -22.75 -3.77 -15.75
N TYR A 118 -23.61 -4.11 -16.72
CA TYR A 118 -24.77 -4.95 -16.48
C TYR A 118 -25.26 -5.61 -17.78
N GLN A 119 -25.65 -6.88 -17.71
CA GLN A 119 -26.25 -7.64 -18.82
C GLN A 119 -25.48 -7.51 -20.15
N GLY A 120 -24.17 -7.75 -20.10
CA GLY A 120 -23.32 -7.79 -21.29
C GLY A 120 -22.89 -6.44 -21.83
N ARG A 121 -23.16 -5.33 -21.16
CA ARG A 121 -22.89 -3.97 -21.66
C ARG A 121 -22.32 -3.04 -20.59
N VAL A 122 -21.61 -2.04 -21.04
CA VAL A 122 -21.22 -0.87 -20.23
C VAL A 122 -22.46 0.04 -20.15
N VAL A 123 -23.00 0.23 -18.95
CA VAL A 123 -24.15 1.12 -18.70
C VAL A 123 -23.69 2.57 -18.65
N HIS A 124 -22.58 2.83 -17.94
CA HIS A 124 -22.03 4.17 -17.80
C HIS A 124 -20.56 4.10 -17.38
N LEU A 125 -19.83 5.19 -17.60
CA LEU A 125 -18.46 5.43 -17.18
C LEU A 125 -18.40 6.69 -16.31
N TYR A 126 -18.17 6.51 -15.01
CA TYR A 126 -17.90 7.63 -14.12
C TYR A 126 -16.42 8.00 -14.21
N HIS A 127 -16.09 9.29 -14.37
CA HIS A 127 -14.73 9.79 -14.42
C HIS A 127 -14.34 10.43 -13.09
N LYS A 128 -13.20 10.03 -12.53
CA LYS A 128 -12.61 10.60 -11.31
C LYS A 128 -12.47 12.11 -11.42
N GLN A 129 -12.89 12.85 -10.39
CA GLN A 129 -12.88 14.32 -10.43
C GLN A 129 -11.65 14.92 -9.77
N PHE A 130 -11.21 14.34 -8.65
CA PHE A 130 -10.03 14.81 -7.93
C PHE A 130 -8.84 13.89 -8.22
N LEU A 131 -7.85 14.43 -8.93
CA LEU A 131 -6.63 13.72 -9.33
C LEU A 131 -5.49 14.11 -8.39
N PRO A 132 -5.03 13.20 -7.50
CA PRO A 132 -3.96 13.53 -6.56
C PRO A 132 -2.60 13.67 -7.26
N THR A 133 -1.84 14.72 -6.86
CA THR A 133 -0.48 15.02 -7.34
C THR A 133 0.50 15.25 -6.21
N TYR A 134 0.22 14.70 -5.04
CA TYR A 134 1.05 14.80 -3.84
C TYR A 134 1.57 13.42 -3.39
N GLY A 135 2.65 13.42 -2.60
CA GLY A 135 3.28 12.19 -2.13
C GLY A 135 3.71 11.30 -3.29
N VAL A 136 3.16 10.10 -3.33
CA VAL A 136 3.45 9.10 -4.37
C VAL A 136 2.60 9.24 -5.63
N PHE A 137 1.59 10.10 -5.60
CA PHE A 137 0.64 10.27 -6.70
C PHE A 137 1.13 11.29 -7.73
N ASP A 138 0.75 11.08 -8.99
CA ASP A 138 1.03 11.98 -10.11
C ASP A 138 -0.06 11.85 -11.21
N GLU A 139 -1.34 11.81 -10.80
CA GLU A 139 -2.45 11.48 -11.71
C GLU A 139 -2.78 12.58 -12.71
N ASP A 140 -2.65 13.88 -12.35
CA ASP A 140 -2.84 15.01 -13.28
C ASP A 140 -1.87 14.98 -14.48
N ARG A 141 -0.75 14.25 -14.36
CA ARG A 141 0.18 14.04 -15.47
C ARG A 141 -0.44 13.24 -16.61
N TYR A 142 -1.40 12.39 -16.30
CA TYR A 142 -1.92 11.39 -17.22
C TYR A 142 -3.40 11.58 -17.55
N PHE A 143 -4.20 11.91 -16.54
CA PHE A 143 -5.64 11.88 -16.66
C PHE A 143 -6.26 13.27 -16.70
N ARG A 144 -7.34 13.39 -17.46
CA ARG A 144 -8.23 14.54 -17.38
C ARG A 144 -9.27 14.31 -16.27
N PRO A 145 -9.58 15.33 -15.44
CA PRO A 145 -10.62 15.22 -14.41
C PRO A 145 -12.02 15.14 -15.03
N GLY A 146 -12.88 14.34 -14.41
CA GLY A 146 -14.32 14.31 -14.68
C GLY A 146 -15.04 15.50 -14.03
N TRP A 147 -16.35 15.60 -14.29
CA TRP A 147 -17.20 16.68 -13.72
C TRP A 147 -18.62 16.21 -13.37
N GLU A 148 -19.03 15.01 -13.75
CA GLU A 148 -20.38 14.49 -13.53
C GLU A 148 -20.42 13.65 -12.24
N ALA A 149 -21.51 13.77 -11.50
CA ALA A 149 -21.75 12.99 -10.29
C ALA A 149 -23.10 12.27 -10.37
N PRO A 150 -23.27 11.31 -11.30
CA PRO A 150 -24.55 10.64 -11.52
C PRO A 150 -24.97 9.78 -10.33
N VAL A 151 -26.28 9.59 -10.20
CA VAL A 151 -26.90 8.63 -9.27
C VAL A 151 -27.48 7.47 -10.08
N PHE A 152 -27.10 6.25 -9.72
CA PHE A 152 -27.58 5.04 -10.38
C PHE A 152 -28.77 4.48 -9.61
N ARG A 153 -29.84 4.14 -10.33
CA ARG A 153 -31.02 3.48 -9.76
C ARG A 153 -31.02 1.99 -10.12
N LEU A 154 -30.85 1.15 -9.10
CA LEU A 154 -30.97 -0.30 -9.20
C LEU A 154 -32.23 -0.72 -8.44
N GLY A 155 -33.33 -0.92 -9.17
CA GLY A 155 -34.65 -1.10 -8.57
C GLY A 155 -35.06 0.11 -7.71
N ASP A 156 -35.27 -0.13 -6.42
CA ASP A 156 -35.60 0.88 -5.41
C ASP A 156 -34.40 1.55 -4.75
N VAL A 157 -33.17 1.02 -4.95
CA VAL A 157 -31.94 1.54 -4.34
C VAL A 157 -31.26 2.58 -5.22
N ALA A 158 -30.85 3.69 -4.61
CA ALA A 158 -30.07 4.75 -5.24
C ALA A 158 -28.59 4.66 -4.85
N LEU A 159 -27.71 4.54 -5.85
CA LEU A 159 -26.27 4.34 -5.68
C LEU A 159 -25.49 5.55 -6.21
N GLY A 160 -24.50 6.00 -5.47
CA GLY A 160 -23.42 6.86 -5.96
C GLY A 160 -22.17 6.03 -6.21
N VAL A 161 -21.48 6.28 -7.32
CA VAL A 161 -20.19 5.64 -7.63
C VAL A 161 -19.16 6.73 -7.81
N ASN A 162 -18.02 6.62 -7.11
CA ASN A 162 -16.89 7.55 -7.24
C ASN A 162 -15.55 6.84 -6.99
N VAL A 163 -14.43 7.54 -7.26
CA VAL A 163 -13.10 6.92 -7.29
C VAL A 163 -12.17 7.60 -6.28
N CYS A 164 -11.69 6.84 -5.33
CA CYS A 164 -10.57 7.09 -4.43
C CYS A 164 -10.59 8.51 -3.81
N GLU A 165 -9.80 9.45 -4.33
CA GLU A 165 -9.64 10.82 -3.82
C GLU A 165 -10.97 11.59 -3.73
N ASP A 166 -11.96 11.23 -4.55
CA ASP A 166 -13.27 11.87 -4.59
C ASP A 166 -14.01 11.87 -3.24
N ILE A 167 -13.78 10.87 -2.38
CA ILE A 167 -14.40 10.78 -1.05
C ILE A 167 -13.61 11.52 0.05
N TRP A 168 -12.34 11.86 -0.21
CA TRP A 168 -11.51 12.56 0.77
C TRP A 168 -11.94 14.03 0.96
N TYR A 169 -12.52 14.63 -0.06
CA TYR A 169 -13.05 16.00 0.00
C TYR A 169 -14.43 16.02 0.66
N PRO A 170 -14.65 16.89 1.67
CA PRO A 170 -15.96 17.02 2.31
C PRO A 170 -17.04 17.56 1.36
N VAL A 171 -16.65 18.36 0.37
CA VAL A 171 -17.51 18.85 -0.71
C VAL A 171 -16.95 18.34 -2.02
N GLY A 172 -17.62 17.37 -2.61
CA GLY A 172 -17.16 16.67 -3.81
C GLY A 172 -18.24 15.73 -4.35
N PRO A 173 -17.86 14.80 -5.25
CA PRO A 173 -18.83 13.92 -5.91
C PRO A 173 -19.66 13.08 -4.93
N ALA A 174 -19.05 12.56 -3.85
CA ALA A 174 -19.78 11.78 -2.85
C ALA A 174 -20.90 12.60 -2.17
N ASN A 175 -20.63 13.84 -1.79
CA ASN A 175 -21.62 14.74 -1.21
C ASN A 175 -22.69 15.15 -2.25
N ALA A 176 -22.28 15.43 -3.50
CA ALA A 176 -23.20 15.76 -4.58
C ALA A 176 -24.18 14.59 -4.88
N GLN A 177 -23.66 13.36 -4.94
CA GLN A 177 -24.46 12.15 -5.13
C GLN A 177 -25.43 11.91 -3.98
N ALA A 178 -24.97 12.08 -2.71
CA ALA A 178 -25.82 11.96 -1.54
C ALA A 178 -26.98 12.96 -1.52
N LEU A 179 -26.70 14.23 -1.87
CA LEU A 179 -27.74 15.28 -1.99
C LEU A 179 -28.70 14.99 -3.14
N ALA A 180 -28.25 14.38 -4.24
CA ALA A 180 -29.08 13.92 -5.34
C ALA A 180 -29.88 12.66 -5.02
N GLY A 181 -29.74 12.12 -3.80
CA GLY A 181 -30.57 11.02 -3.31
C GLY A 181 -29.86 9.68 -3.17
N ALA A 182 -28.58 9.55 -3.52
CA ALA A 182 -27.86 8.30 -3.33
C ALA A 182 -27.92 7.83 -1.87
N GLU A 183 -28.28 6.57 -1.68
CA GLU A 183 -28.44 5.91 -0.37
C GLU A 183 -27.20 5.12 0.00
N VAL A 184 -26.50 4.60 -1.01
CA VAL A 184 -25.22 3.89 -0.87
C VAL A 184 -24.20 4.58 -1.75
N ILE A 185 -23.07 4.96 -1.20
CA ILE A 185 -21.89 5.45 -1.92
C ILE A 185 -20.90 4.30 -2.05
N VAL A 186 -20.61 3.90 -3.28
CA VAL A 186 -19.57 2.91 -3.62
C VAL A 186 -18.34 3.67 -4.08
N ASN A 187 -17.30 3.66 -3.28
CA ASN A 187 -16.02 4.31 -3.57
C ASN A 187 -14.96 3.24 -3.85
N ILE A 188 -14.42 3.22 -5.07
CA ILE A 188 -13.39 2.26 -5.50
C ILE A 188 -12.01 2.87 -5.38
N ASN A 189 -11.02 2.11 -4.88
CA ASN A 189 -9.74 2.65 -4.47
C ASN A 189 -8.54 1.78 -4.84
N ALA A 190 -7.40 2.49 -5.03
CA ALA A 190 -6.06 1.97 -4.94
C ALA A 190 -5.24 2.87 -4.00
N SER A 191 -5.67 2.93 -2.73
CA SER A 191 -5.08 3.78 -1.70
C SER A 191 -3.92 3.06 -1.01
N PRO A 192 -2.65 3.48 -1.21
CA PRO A 192 -1.49 2.79 -0.64
C PRO A 192 -1.44 2.91 0.87
N TYR A 193 -0.87 1.88 1.48
CA TYR A 193 -0.58 1.83 2.90
C TYR A 193 0.50 2.85 3.29
N ALA A 194 0.37 3.40 4.47
CA ALA A 194 1.40 4.06 5.24
C ALA A 194 1.04 3.91 6.72
N ASP A 195 2.03 3.96 7.60
CA ASP A 195 1.82 3.93 9.05
C ASP A 195 0.73 4.92 9.48
N GLN A 196 -0.19 4.51 10.37
CA GLN A 196 -1.35 5.25 10.90
C GLN A 196 -2.44 5.61 9.86
N LYS A 197 -2.21 5.43 8.56
CA LYS A 197 -3.21 5.75 7.53
C LYS A 197 -4.48 4.89 7.62
N PRO A 198 -4.44 3.58 7.96
CA PRO A 198 -5.65 2.78 8.11
C PRO A 198 -6.60 3.34 9.18
N ALA A 199 -6.08 3.75 10.34
CA ALA A 199 -6.88 4.37 11.41
C ALA A 199 -7.46 5.72 11.01
N PHE A 200 -6.67 6.56 10.32
CA PHE A 200 -7.15 7.84 9.79
C PHE A 200 -8.25 7.64 8.74
N ARG A 201 -8.09 6.68 7.82
CA ARG A 201 -9.07 6.32 6.79
C ARG A 201 -10.41 5.89 7.39
N LYS A 202 -10.40 5.04 8.43
CA LYS A 202 -11.62 4.65 9.16
C LYS A 202 -12.36 5.87 9.71
N LYS A 203 -11.68 6.78 10.39
CA LYS A 203 -12.27 8.02 10.93
C LYS A 203 -12.85 8.91 9.84
N MET A 204 -12.13 9.10 8.74
CA MET A 204 -12.57 9.90 7.61
C MET A 204 -13.83 9.32 6.98
N LEU A 205 -13.87 8.02 6.67
CA LEU A 205 -15.02 7.35 6.05
C LEU A 205 -16.25 7.35 6.96
N ALA A 206 -16.09 7.10 8.26
CA ALA A 206 -17.16 7.23 9.25
C ALA A 206 -17.77 8.64 9.23
N THR A 207 -16.93 9.69 9.19
CA THR A 207 -17.38 11.07 9.08
C THR A 207 -18.13 11.31 7.76
N ARG A 208 -17.65 10.80 6.62
CA ARG A 208 -18.34 10.94 5.32
C ARG A 208 -19.69 10.26 5.31
N ALA A 209 -19.82 9.08 5.93
CA ALA A 209 -21.10 8.38 6.06
C ALA A 209 -22.09 9.20 6.90
N ALA A 210 -21.67 9.68 8.07
CA ALA A 210 -22.49 10.46 8.98
C ALA A 210 -22.89 11.83 8.41
N ASP A 211 -21.96 12.59 7.82
CA ASP A 211 -22.24 13.91 7.25
C ASP A 211 -23.23 13.85 6.08
N ASN A 212 -23.17 12.79 5.29
CA ASN A 212 -24.02 12.61 4.11
C ASN A 212 -25.29 11.80 4.38
N HIS A 213 -25.43 11.19 5.57
CA HIS A 213 -26.51 10.24 5.90
C HIS A 213 -26.67 9.18 4.80
N THR A 214 -25.54 8.50 4.48
CA THR A 214 -25.48 7.45 3.47
C THR A 214 -24.67 6.26 3.99
N ILE A 215 -24.99 5.08 3.48
CA ILE A 215 -24.06 3.95 3.62
C ILE A 215 -22.84 4.25 2.75
N VAL A 216 -21.64 4.07 3.29
CA VAL A 216 -20.38 4.21 2.55
C VAL A 216 -19.72 2.85 2.43
N ALA A 217 -19.56 2.37 1.21
CA ALA A 217 -18.88 1.14 0.86
C ALA A 217 -17.56 1.47 0.13
N TYR A 218 -16.46 1.25 0.81
CA TYR A 218 -15.11 1.55 0.37
C TYR A 218 -14.40 0.25 0.00
N VAL A 219 -14.12 0.01 -1.28
CA VAL A 219 -13.32 -1.13 -1.73
C VAL A 219 -11.91 -0.68 -2.06
N ASN A 220 -10.90 -1.37 -1.54
CA ASN A 220 -9.50 -1.04 -1.77
C ASN A 220 -8.73 -2.20 -2.39
N MET A 221 -7.75 -1.87 -3.22
CA MET A 221 -6.77 -2.82 -3.74
C MET A 221 -5.94 -3.43 -2.60
N VAL A 222 -5.46 -4.65 -2.77
CA VAL A 222 -4.46 -5.29 -1.92
C VAL A 222 -3.25 -5.70 -2.76
N GLY A 223 -2.07 -5.78 -2.15
CA GLY A 223 -0.86 -6.27 -2.82
C GLY A 223 0.28 -5.26 -2.83
N GLY A 224 1.43 -5.68 -3.35
CA GLY A 224 2.60 -4.85 -3.60
C GLY A 224 2.71 -4.48 -5.08
N GLN A 225 3.13 -3.25 -5.35
CA GLN A 225 3.47 -2.79 -6.70
C GLN A 225 4.62 -1.78 -6.61
N ASP A 226 5.79 -2.15 -7.13
CA ASP A 226 7.03 -1.39 -7.01
C ASP A 226 7.35 -1.07 -5.53
N GLU A 227 7.37 0.21 -5.17
CA GLU A 227 7.61 0.67 -3.80
C GLU A 227 6.33 0.70 -2.93
N LEU A 228 5.16 0.55 -3.54
CA LEU A 228 3.86 0.70 -2.86
C LEU A 228 3.33 -0.63 -2.35
N VAL A 229 2.67 -0.58 -1.20
CA VAL A 229 1.86 -1.67 -0.68
C VAL A 229 0.44 -1.17 -0.48
N PHE A 230 -0.53 -1.98 -0.84
CA PHE A 230 -1.95 -1.73 -0.63
C PHE A 230 -2.45 -2.72 0.41
N ASP A 231 -3.04 -2.21 1.47
CA ASP A 231 -3.45 -3.01 2.63
C ASP A 231 -4.83 -3.67 2.46
N GLY A 232 -5.54 -3.40 1.35
CA GLY A 232 -6.92 -3.80 1.24
C GLY A 232 -7.77 -3.12 2.30
N SER A 233 -8.17 -3.86 3.35
CA SER A 233 -8.97 -3.33 4.44
C SER A 233 -10.21 -2.58 3.95
N SER A 234 -10.93 -3.17 2.99
CA SER A 234 -12.19 -2.62 2.49
C SER A 234 -13.19 -2.45 3.63
N LEU A 235 -14.02 -1.41 3.60
CA LEU A 235 -14.83 -0.96 4.74
C LEU A 235 -16.25 -0.66 4.30
N VAL A 236 -17.22 -0.99 5.15
CA VAL A 236 -18.60 -0.55 4.98
C VAL A 236 -19.09 0.11 6.27
N PHE A 237 -19.59 1.34 6.14
CA PHE A 237 -20.15 2.14 7.23
C PHE A 237 -21.65 2.35 7.01
N ASP A 238 -22.39 2.36 8.10
CA ASP A 238 -23.80 2.73 8.11
C ASP A 238 -23.99 4.27 8.01
N PRO A 239 -25.21 4.78 7.87
CA PRO A 239 -25.47 6.23 7.76
C PRO A 239 -25.14 7.03 9.02
N GLY A 240 -24.95 6.38 10.16
CA GLY A 240 -24.50 6.97 11.42
C GLY A 240 -22.98 7.04 11.55
N GLY A 241 -22.24 6.39 10.64
CA GLY A 241 -20.78 6.30 10.68
C GLY A 241 -20.26 5.10 11.49
N GLU A 242 -21.12 4.14 11.85
CA GLU A 242 -20.71 2.91 12.52
C GLU A 242 -20.20 1.89 11.49
N LEU A 243 -19.11 1.20 11.83
CA LEU A 243 -18.49 0.19 10.98
C LEU A 243 -19.36 -1.08 10.96
N LEU A 244 -19.91 -1.42 9.80
CA LEU A 244 -20.70 -2.64 9.61
C LEU A 244 -19.83 -3.87 9.36
N CYS A 245 -18.81 -3.74 8.51
CA CYS A 245 -17.88 -4.82 8.22
C CYS A 245 -16.57 -4.31 7.61
N GLN A 246 -15.54 -5.17 7.68
CA GLN A 246 -14.19 -4.90 7.19
C GLN A 246 -13.63 -6.11 6.45
N GLY A 247 -12.92 -5.86 5.35
CA GLY A 247 -12.10 -6.83 4.64
C GLY A 247 -10.82 -7.16 5.41
N ARG A 248 -10.26 -8.36 5.17
CA ARG A 248 -9.03 -8.79 5.84
C ARG A 248 -7.84 -7.93 5.39
N PRO A 249 -7.08 -7.36 6.35
CA PRO A 249 -5.92 -6.56 5.99
C PRO A 249 -4.82 -7.42 5.35
N PHE A 250 -4.18 -6.90 4.30
CA PHE A 250 -3.06 -7.51 3.57
C PHE A 250 -3.35 -8.87 2.91
N GLU A 251 -4.64 -9.20 2.71
CA GLU A 251 -5.07 -10.43 2.06
C GLU A 251 -6.11 -10.13 0.98
N GLU A 252 -6.16 -10.95 -0.07
CA GLU A 252 -7.28 -10.93 -1.01
C GLU A 252 -8.56 -11.36 -0.28
N ASP A 253 -9.67 -10.71 -0.61
CA ASP A 253 -10.95 -10.96 0.07
C ASP A 253 -12.15 -10.60 -0.80
N LEU A 254 -13.22 -11.37 -0.70
CA LEU A 254 -14.54 -11.02 -1.22
C LEU A 254 -15.47 -10.74 -0.04
N LEU A 255 -15.63 -9.47 0.31
CA LEU A 255 -16.47 -9.01 1.40
C LEU A 255 -17.92 -8.88 0.91
N VAL A 256 -18.81 -9.75 1.39
CA VAL A 256 -20.24 -9.72 1.03
C VAL A 256 -21.06 -9.36 2.24
N VAL A 257 -21.98 -8.38 2.09
CA VAL A 257 -22.79 -7.83 3.17
C VAL A 257 -24.21 -7.53 2.73
N ASP A 258 -25.17 -7.76 3.62
CA ASP A 258 -26.58 -7.38 3.45
C ASP A 258 -26.84 -6.03 4.14
N LEU A 259 -27.25 -5.01 3.37
CA LEU A 259 -27.41 -3.62 3.80
C LEU A 259 -28.89 -3.26 4.02
N ASP A 260 -29.23 -2.66 5.17
CA ASP A 260 -30.54 -2.01 5.42
C ASP A 260 -30.58 -0.62 4.79
N VAL A 261 -30.85 -0.57 3.48
CA VAL A 261 -30.94 0.71 2.75
C VAL A 261 -32.15 1.53 3.20
N ALA A 262 -33.24 0.90 3.63
CA ALA A 262 -34.41 1.61 4.14
C ALA A 262 -34.09 2.42 5.42
N GLY A 263 -33.08 2.00 6.19
CA GLY A 263 -32.54 2.73 7.34
C GLY A 263 -32.05 4.13 6.98
N VAL A 264 -31.46 4.30 5.79
CA VAL A 264 -30.96 5.60 5.30
C VAL A 264 -32.08 6.66 5.28
N PHE A 265 -33.25 6.30 4.78
CA PHE A 265 -34.39 7.24 4.74
C PHE A 265 -34.87 7.60 6.15
N ARG A 266 -34.88 6.64 7.09
CA ARG A 266 -35.23 6.90 8.50
C ARG A 266 -34.26 7.91 9.14
N GLU A 267 -32.94 7.75 8.97
CA GLU A 267 -31.93 8.67 9.48
C GLU A 267 -32.10 10.08 8.87
N ARG A 268 -32.33 10.18 7.56
CA ARG A 268 -32.55 11.45 6.85
C ARG A 268 -33.79 12.22 7.33
N LEU A 269 -34.82 11.52 7.81
CA LEU A 269 -36.01 12.17 8.37
C LEU A 269 -35.70 12.88 9.69
N HIS A 270 -34.79 12.37 10.48
CA HIS A 270 -34.42 12.93 11.78
C HIS A 270 -33.47 14.13 11.68
N ASP A 271 -32.77 14.33 10.55
CA ASP A 271 -31.83 15.45 10.38
C ASP A 271 -32.38 16.58 9.49
N PRO A 272 -32.75 17.76 10.06
CA PRO A 272 -33.22 18.88 9.28
C PRO A 272 -32.13 19.64 8.51
N ARG A 273 -30.83 19.40 8.80
CA ARG A 273 -29.69 20.10 8.16
C ARG A 273 -29.63 19.79 6.68
N ARG A 274 -29.82 18.53 6.29
CA ARG A 274 -29.85 18.07 4.91
C ARG A 274 -30.89 18.78 4.05
N ARG A 275 -32.09 19.06 4.59
CA ARG A 275 -33.14 19.80 3.86
C ARG A 275 -32.70 21.22 3.55
N LYS A 276 -31.99 21.88 4.47
CA LYS A 276 -31.49 23.25 4.27
C LYS A 276 -30.35 23.27 3.25
N GLU A 277 -29.51 22.26 3.24
CA GLU A 277 -28.42 22.12 2.28
C GLU A 277 -28.95 21.84 0.86
N HIS A 278 -29.95 20.97 0.73
CA HIS A 278 -30.62 20.69 -0.54
C HIS A 278 -31.18 21.98 -1.16
N LEU A 279 -31.89 22.81 -0.38
CA LEU A 279 -32.45 24.09 -0.85
C LEU A 279 -31.38 25.10 -1.33
N ARG A 280 -30.16 25.04 -0.78
CA ARG A 280 -29.06 25.90 -1.23
C ARG A 280 -28.46 25.47 -2.55
N ARG A 281 -28.51 24.17 -2.87
CA ARG A 281 -27.92 23.58 -4.08
C ARG A 281 -28.91 23.36 -5.23
N GLU A 282 -30.22 23.54 -5.02
CA GLU A 282 -31.20 23.46 -6.10
C GLU A 282 -30.91 24.41 -7.29
N ALA A 283 -30.06 25.44 -7.07
CA ALA A 283 -29.56 26.32 -8.12
C ALA A 283 -28.39 25.72 -8.95
N ASP A 284 -27.72 24.66 -8.45
CA ASP A 284 -26.65 23.96 -9.16
C ASP A 284 -27.26 22.87 -10.07
N ARG A 285 -26.48 22.44 -11.07
CA ARG A 285 -26.95 21.43 -12.04
C ARG A 285 -27.48 20.19 -11.33
N PRO A 286 -28.73 19.74 -11.61
CA PRO A 286 -29.24 18.50 -11.04
C PRO A 286 -28.36 17.34 -11.48
N ALA A 287 -28.02 16.43 -10.54
CA ALA A 287 -27.30 15.23 -10.87
C ALA A 287 -28.14 14.34 -11.80
N GLU A 288 -27.51 13.81 -12.83
CA GLU A 288 -28.18 12.87 -13.73
C GLU A 288 -28.56 11.58 -12.98
N THR A 289 -29.76 11.07 -13.25
CA THR A 289 -30.20 9.78 -12.73
C THR A 289 -30.18 8.74 -13.84
N ILE A 290 -29.32 7.74 -13.68
CA ILE A 290 -29.15 6.63 -14.63
C ILE A 290 -29.87 5.41 -14.08
N ARG A 291 -30.85 4.89 -14.84
CA ARG A 291 -31.56 3.67 -14.47
C ARG A 291 -30.83 2.44 -14.97
N ILE A 292 -30.65 1.48 -14.06
CA ILE A 292 -30.19 0.13 -14.37
C ILE A 292 -31.41 -0.77 -14.30
N ASP A 293 -31.81 -1.36 -15.43
CA ASP A 293 -33.01 -2.21 -15.53
C ASP A 293 -32.73 -3.59 -14.90
N ALA A 294 -32.30 -3.60 -13.64
CA ALA A 294 -32.06 -4.78 -12.85
C ALA A 294 -33.18 -4.98 -11.83
N GLU A 295 -33.69 -6.21 -11.77
CA GLU A 295 -34.64 -6.59 -10.74
C GLU A 295 -33.96 -6.90 -9.42
N ARG A 296 -34.56 -6.49 -8.29
CA ARG A 296 -34.08 -6.82 -6.96
C ARG A 296 -34.27 -8.31 -6.68
N ARG A 297 -33.24 -8.97 -6.20
CA ARG A 297 -33.30 -10.40 -5.87
C ARG A 297 -34.09 -10.64 -4.59
N MET A 298 -35.11 -11.49 -4.65
CA MET A 298 -35.91 -11.88 -3.50
C MET A 298 -35.07 -12.67 -2.48
N LEU A 299 -35.25 -12.42 -1.18
CA LEU A 299 -34.57 -13.13 -0.08
C LEU A 299 -34.65 -14.66 -0.19
N ALA A 300 -35.79 -15.18 -0.62
CA ALA A 300 -36.02 -16.62 -0.77
C ALA A 300 -35.09 -17.33 -1.78
N HIS A 301 -34.45 -16.57 -2.66
CA HIS A 301 -33.56 -17.09 -3.69
C HIS A 301 -32.08 -16.76 -3.44
N ARG A 302 -31.74 -16.21 -2.26
CA ARG A 302 -30.36 -15.89 -1.89
C ARG A 302 -29.79 -16.96 -0.98
N PRO A 303 -28.56 -17.46 -1.25
CA PRO A 303 -27.88 -18.32 -0.28
C PRO A 303 -27.58 -17.53 1.00
N PRO A 304 -27.56 -18.21 2.18
CA PRO A 304 -27.11 -17.56 3.39
C PRO A 304 -25.65 -17.14 3.25
N LEU A 305 -25.30 -15.96 3.79
CA LEU A 305 -23.91 -15.55 3.83
C LEU A 305 -23.13 -16.43 4.82
N PRO A 306 -21.90 -16.83 4.47
CA PRO A 306 -21.04 -17.54 5.42
C PRO A 306 -20.80 -16.64 6.65
N PRO A 307 -20.79 -17.21 7.86
CA PRO A 307 -20.52 -16.43 9.07
C PRO A 307 -19.11 -15.82 8.96
N ARG A 308 -19.03 -14.51 9.17
CA ARG A 308 -17.78 -13.75 9.17
C ARG A 308 -17.52 -13.25 10.58
N GLY A 309 -16.37 -13.66 11.14
CA GLY A 309 -15.93 -13.13 12.43
C GLY A 309 -15.50 -11.66 12.30
N PRO A 310 -15.50 -10.92 13.43
CA PRO A 310 -14.95 -9.57 13.44
C PRO A 310 -13.48 -9.60 13.03
N VAL A 311 -13.08 -8.64 12.19
CA VAL A 311 -11.67 -8.42 11.85
C VAL A 311 -11.07 -7.58 12.97
N ALA A 312 -10.07 -8.13 13.66
CA ALA A 312 -9.36 -7.39 14.70
C ALA A 312 -8.49 -6.29 14.10
N ASP A 313 -8.38 -5.17 14.79
CA ASP A 313 -7.38 -4.15 14.44
C ASP A 313 -5.99 -4.72 14.73
N LEU A 314 -5.09 -4.59 13.78
CA LEU A 314 -3.72 -5.02 13.91
C LEU A 314 -2.94 -4.03 14.79
N GLY A 315 -1.94 -4.54 15.51
CA GLY A 315 -0.94 -3.69 16.16
C GLY A 315 0.00 -3.06 15.12
N GLU A 316 0.59 -1.92 15.46
CA GLU A 316 1.47 -1.17 14.58
C GLU A 316 2.62 -2.01 13.98
N GLN A 317 3.30 -2.81 14.81
CA GLN A 317 4.38 -3.68 14.37
C GLN A 317 3.88 -4.78 13.43
N GLU A 318 2.69 -5.32 13.69
CA GLU A 318 2.06 -6.33 12.85
C GLU A 318 1.69 -5.75 11.47
N GLU A 319 1.09 -4.57 11.42
CA GLU A 319 0.75 -3.90 10.16
C GLU A 319 2.00 -3.68 9.29
N ILE A 320 3.05 -3.10 9.87
CA ILE A 320 4.30 -2.83 9.16
C ILE A 320 4.96 -4.15 8.70
N TYR A 321 5.00 -5.17 9.56
CA TYR A 321 5.60 -6.45 9.21
C TYR A 321 4.85 -7.13 8.07
N ARG A 322 3.51 -7.18 8.12
CA ARG A 322 2.67 -7.73 7.04
C ARG A 322 2.83 -6.95 5.73
N ALA A 323 2.93 -5.62 5.80
CA ALA A 323 3.21 -4.78 4.64
C ALA A 323 4.55 -5.13 3.98
N LEU A 324 5.62 -5.33 4.79
CA LEU A 324 6.94 -5.72 4.30
C LEU A 324 6.95 -7.12 3.69
N VAL A 325 6.25 -8.08 4.30
CA VAL A 325 6.11 -9.44 3.77
C VAL A 325 5.35 -9.43 2.44
N LEU A 326 4.19 -8.75 2.38
CA LEU A 326 3.38 -8.65 1.17
C LEU A 326 4.12 -7.94 0.04
N GLY A 327 4.73 -6.79 0.33
CA GLY A 327 5.50 -6.02 -0.67
C GLY A 327 6.70 -6.80 -1.22
N THR A 328 7.42 -7.54 -0.35
CA THR A 328 8.55 -8.39 -0.77
C THR A 328 8.08 -9.53 -1.67
N ARG A 329 7.03 -10.26 -1.26
CA ARG A 329 6.46 -11.35 -2.06
C ARG A 329 6.06 -10.87 -3.44
N ASP A 330 5.28 -9.82 -3.50
CA ASP A 330 4.70 -9.34 -4.74
C ASP A 330 5.75 -8.73 -5.67
N TYR A 331 6.72 -7.96 -5.14
CA TYR A 331 7.81 -7.43 -5.95
C TYR A 331 8.61 -8.56 -6.61
N VAL A 332 9.01 -9.57 -5.85
CA VAL A 332 9.76 -10.71 -6.36
C VAL A 332 8.96 -11.48 -7.41
N CYS A 333 7.70 -11.85 -7.09
CA CYS A 333 6.88 -12.65 -7.99
C CYS A 333 6.45 -11.88 -9.26
N LYS A 334 5.99 -10.63 -9.12
CA LYS A 334 5.53 -9.81 -10.25
C LYS A 334 6.66 -9.40 -11.20
N THR A 335 7.91 -9.35 -10.73
CA THR A 335 9.08 -9.13 -11.60
C THR A 335 9.62 -10.42 -12.23
N GLY A 336 8.97 -11.57 -11.98
CA GLY A 336 9.30 -12.87 -12.58
C GLY A 336 10.41 -13.65 -11.88
N PHE A 337 10.86 -13.19 -10.71
CA PHE A 337 11.74 -13.96 -9.85
C PHE A 337 10.95 -14.90 -8.92
N HIS A 338 11.59 -15.96 -8.48
CA HIS A 338 11.02 -16.91 -7.52
C HIS A 338 11.93 -17.14 -6.32
N LYS A 339 13.20 -16.78 -6.44
CA LYS A 339 14.22 -16.98 -5.41
C LYS A 339 15.01 -15.72 -5.17
N VAL A 340 15.46 -15.57 -3.93
CA VAL A 340 16.24 -14.40 -3.50
C VAL A 340 17.56 -14.83 -2.85
N VAL A 341 18.51 -13.92 -2.87
CA VAL A 341 19.79 -14.04 -2.16
C VAL A 341 20.07 -12.76 -1.39
N LEU A 342 20.63 -12.88 -0.18
CA LEU A 342 21.00 -11.74 0.64
C LEU A 342 22.28 -12.03 1.43
N GLY A 343 22.99 -10.98 1.83
CA GLY A 343 24.10 -11.07 2.74
C GLY A 343 23.63 -11.27 4.18
N LEU A 344 24.09 -12.34 4.84
CA LEU A 344 23.88 -12.57 6.27
C LEU A 344 25.13 -12.15 7.03
N SER A 345 25.09 -10.95 7.62
CA SER A 345 26.18 -10.41 8.42
C SER A 345 26.15 -10.86 9.88
N GLY A 346 25.06 -11.48 10.32
CA GLY A 346 24.77 -11.70 11.73
C GLY A 346 24.29 -10.43 12.47
N GLY A 347 24.06 -9.33 11.76
CA GLY A 347 23.47 -8.10 12.29
C GLY A 347 21.95 -8.12 12.21
N ILE A 348 21.30 -7.21 12.96
CA ILE A 348 19.84 -7.18 13.13
C ILE A 348 19.09 -6.89 11.81
N ASP A 349 19.60 -6.02 10.95
CA ASP A 349 18.98 -5.64 9.68
C ASP A 349 18.93 -6.84 8.72
N SER A 350 20.05 -7.53 8.54
CA SER A 350 20.10 -8.74 7.70
C SER A 350 19.24 -9.86 8.26
N SER A 351 19.10 -9.95 9.58
CA SER A 351 18.24 -10.93 10.25
C SER A 351 16.77 -10.64 10.00
N LEU A 352 16.36 -9.38 10.09
CA LEU A 352 14.97 -8.99 9.78
C LEU A 352 14.63 -9.24 8.30
N VAL A 353 15.53 -8.86 7.38
CA VAL A 353 15.31 -9.07 5.93
C VAL A 353 15.23 -10.56 5.60
N ALA A 354 16.08 -11.40 6.22
CA ALA A 354 16.01 -12.85 6.03
C ALA A 354 14.69 -13.44 6.54
N ALA A 355 14.21 -12.99 7.71
CA ALA A 355 12.92 -13.42 8.26
C ALA A 355 11.74 -12.99 7.37
N ILE A 356 11.72 -11.73 6.92
CA ILE A 356 10.69 -11.23 5.99
C ILE A 356 10.72 -12.01 4.68
N ALA A 357 11.91 -12.28 4.12
CA ALA A 357 12.04 -13.03 2.88
C ALA A 357 11.55 -14.47 3.01
N ALA A 358 11.86 -15.14 4.12
CA ALA A 358 11.39 -16.50 4.41
C ALA A 358 9.86 -16.55 4.57
N ASP A 359 9.27 -15.59 5.30
CA ASP A 359 7.83 -15.51 5.48
C ASP A 359 7.08 -15.11 4.18
N ALA A 360 7.74 -14.34 3.30
CA ALA A 360 7.17 -13.89 2.03
C ALA A 360 7.18 -14.97 0.93
N LEU A 361 8.26 -15.75 0.83
CA LEU A 361 8.53 -16.59 -0.34
C LEU A 361 8.60 -18.09 0.00
N GLY A 362 8.63 -18.46 1.28
CA GLY A 362 9.00 -19.78 1.76
C GLY A 362 10.52 -19.94 1.92
N PRO A 363 10.96 -20.63 2.98
CA PRO A 363 12.39 -20.75 3.31
C PRO A 363 13.24 -21.40 2.22
N GLU A 364 12.67 -22.31 1.42
CA GLU A 364 13.33 -22.99 0.29
C GLU A 364 13.71 -22.05 -0.88
N ASN A 365 13.17 -20.85 -0.89
CA ASN A 365 13.40 -19.83 -1.92
C ASN A 365 14.38 -18.74 -1.48
N VAL A 366 14.97 -18.86 -0.29
CA VAL A 366 15.88 -17.85 0.30
C VAL A 366 17.26 -18.44 0.49
N LEU A 367 18.29 -17.75 -0.01
CA LEU A 367 19.69 -18.10 0.17
C LEU A 367 20.44 -16.98 0.91
N GLY A 368 20.89 -17.27 2.11
CA GLY A 368 21.75 -16.40 2.90
C GLY A 368 23.24 -16.66 2.63
N ILE A 369 24.02 -15.62 2.41
CA ILE A 369 25.48 -15.70 2.19
C ILE A 369 26.19 -14.95 3.30
N SER A 370 26.90 -15.68 4.15
CA SER A 370 27.86 -15.07 5.10
C SER A 370 29.19 -14.79 4.39
N MET A 371 29.67 -13.57 4.47
CA MET A 371 30.86 -13.11 3.75
C MET A 371 31.89 -12.52 4.73
N PRO A 372 32.50 -13.37 5.59
CA PRO A 372 33.43 -12.90 6.60
C PRO A 372 34.72 -12.33 6.00
N SER A 373 35.27 -11.30 6.67
CA SER A 373 36.61 -10.76 6.47
C SER A 373 37.46 -10.99 7.74
N ARG A 374 38.70 -10.54 7.73
CA ARG A 374 39.56 -10.54 8.92
C ARG A 374 39.03 -9.75 10.12
N TYR A 375 38.05 -8.89 9.90
CA TYR A 375 37.42 -8.03 10.91
C TYR A 375 36.08 -8.59 11.42
N SER A 376 35.55 -9.63 10.78
CA SER A 376 34.28 -10.23 11.18
C SER A 376 34.46 -11.05 12.46
N SER A 377 33.58 -10.81 13.44
CA SER A 377 33.59 -11.56 14.70
C SER A 377 33.05 -13.00 14.49
N GLN A 378 33.58 -13.94 15.30
CA GLN A 378 33.07 -15.30 15.30
C GLN A 378 31.56 -15.33 15.69
N GLY A 379 31.18 -14.51 16.69
CA GLY A 379 29.78 -14.41 17.12
C GLY A 379 28.84 -14.00 16.01
N SER A 380 29.22 -13.06 15.13
CA SER A 380 28.40 -12.67 13.98
C SER A 380 28.23 -13.81 12.96
N THR A 381 29.27 -14.61 12.74
CA THR A 381 29.19 -15.79 11.86
C THR A 381 28.29 -16.87 12.44
N ASP A 382 28.40 -17.12 13.76
CA ASP A 382 27.55 -18.08 14.46
C ASP A 382 26.09 -17.65 14.49
N ASP A 383 25.81 -16.37 14.80
CA ASP A 383 24.46 -15.79 14.77
C ASP A 383 23.80 -15.93 13.38
N ALA A 384 24.55 -15.70 12.30
CA ALA A 384 24.05 -15.87 10.93
C ALA A 384 23.68 -17.33 10.61
N ALA A 385 24.51 -18.28 11.07
CA ALA A 385 24.27 -19.71 10.88
C ALA A 385 23.07 -20.19 11.70
N ASP A 386 22.92 -19.72 12.94
CA ASP A 386 21.81 -20.06 13.83
C ASP A 386 20.49 -19.50 13.30
N LEU A 387 20.47 -18.24 12.84
CA LEU A 387 19.32 -17.65 12.17
C LEU A 387 18.91 -18.46 10.94
N ALA A 388 19.85 -18.78 10.05
CA ALA A 388 19.55 -19.54 8.83
C ALA A 388 18.96 -20.92 9.16
N ARG A 389 19.48 -21.59 10.18
CA ARG A 389 18.95 -22.88 10.67
C ARG A 389 17.54 -22.74 11.26
N ALA A 390 17.31 -21.69 12.06
CA ALA A 390 16.02 -21.45 12.70
C ALA A 390 14.93 -21.10 11.68
N LEU A 391 15.28 -20.35 10.63
CA LEU A 391 14.39 -20.01 9.51
C LEU A 391 14.23 -21.17 8.50
N GLY A 392 15.14 -22.14 8.47
CA GLY A 392 15.16 -23.23 7.48
C GLY A 392 15.60 -22.79 6.08
N ILE A 393 16.31 -21.66 5.95
CA ILE A 393 16.79 -21.12 4.67
C ILE A 393 18.13 -21.71 4.26
N GLY A 394 18.44 -21.63 2.95
CA GLY A 394 19.78 -22.00 2.45
C GLY A 394 20.86 -21.08 3.03
N HIS A 395 22.02 -21.64 3.42
CA HIS A 395 23.14 -20.86 3.95
C HIS A 395 24.47 -21.32 3.37
N GLN A 396 25.28 -20.35 2.95
CA GLN A 396 26.65 -20.57 2.49
C GLN A 396 27.60 -19.52 3.07
N VAL A 397 28.85 -19.93 3.30
CA VAL A 397 29.94 -19.05 3.75
C VAL A 397 30.93 -18.84 2.62
N VAL A 398 31.12 -17.59 2.22
CA VAL A 398 32.02 -17.17 1.14
C VAL A 398 32.96 -16.09 1.69
N PRO A 399 34.17 -16.46 2.22
CA PRO A 399 35.13 -15.48 2.73
C PRO A 399 35.55 -14.49 1.64
N ILE A 400 35.54 -13.19 1.95
CA ILE A 400 35.92 -12.15 0.97
C ILE A 400 37.41 -11.86 0.92
N GLU A 401 38.17 -12.42 1.81
CA GLU A 401 39.61 -12.12 2.01
C GLU A 401 40.44 -12.22 0.71
N PRO A 402 40.32 -13.26 -0.11
CA PRO A 402 41.10 -13.35 -1.37
C PRO A 402 40.77 -12.22 -2.35
N GLY A 403 39.48 -11.87 -2.48
CA GLY A 403 39.04 -10.78 -3.36
C GLY A 403 39.47 -9.41 -2.83
N PHE A 404 39.35 -9.18 -1.53
CA PHE A 404 39.77 -7.94 -0.89
C PHE A 404 41.27 -7.72 -1.01
N THR A 405 42.10 -8.73 -0.70
CA THR A 405 43.57 -8.66 -0.84
C THR A 405 43.96 -8.44 -2.29
N GLY A 406 43.35 -9.16 -3.26
CA GLY A 406 43.60 -8.95 -4.69
C GLY A 406 43.30 -7.53 -5.18
N MET A 407 42.25 -6.88 -4.64
CA MET A 407 41.94 -5.47 -4.94
C MET A 407 43.00 -4.52 -4.34
N LEU A 408 43.44 -4.75 -3.09
CA LEU A 408 44.49 -3.97 -2.46
C LEU A 408 45.81 -4.08 -3.24
N ASP A 409 46.21 -5.30 -3.65
CA ASP A 409 47.41 -5.54 -4.45
C ASP A 409 47.35 -4.83 -5.80
N THR A 410 46.19 -4.86 -6.45
CA THR A 410 45.96 -4.19 -7.74
C THR A 410 46.12 -2.66 -7.61
N LEU A 411 45.72 -2.08 -6.49
CA LEU A 411 45.73 -0.63 -6.25
C LEU A 411 46.98 -0.16 -5.52
N ALA A 412 47.87 -1.07 -5.11
CA ALA A 412 49.04 -0.75 -4.27
C ALA A 412 49.93 0.37 -4.83
N GLU A 413 50.16 0.38 -6.16
CA GLU A 413 50.95 1.43 -6.81
C GLU A 413 50.27 2.79 -6.77
N VAL A 414 48.94 2.82 -6.98
CA VAL A 414 48.13 4.05 -6.96
C VAL A 414 48.02 4.62 -5.56
N PHE A 415 48.02 3.76 -4.53
CA PHE A 415 47.88 4.14 -3.13
C PHE A 415 49.25 4.33 -2.42
N ARG A 416 50.36 4.22 -3.15
CA ARG A 416 51.70 4.35 -2.57
C ARG A 416 51.86 5.65 -1.78
N GLY A 417 52.22 5.53 -0.49
CA GLY A 417 52.43 6.67 0.41
C GLY A 417 51.13 7.30 0.93
N ARG A 418 49.99 6.61 0.79
CA ARG A 418 48.74 6.98 1.44
C ARG A 418 48.48 6.05 2.62
N GLU A 419 48.02 6.62 3.73
CA GLU A 419 47.56 5.83 4.88
C GLU A 419 46.19 5.24 4.61
N PRO A 420 45.87 4.03 5.13
CA PRO A 420 44.56 3.45 5.06
C PRO A 420 43.47 4.38 5.63
N ASP A 421 42.32 4.45 4.96
CA ASP A 421 41.19 5.25 5.39
C ASP A 421 39.84 4.54 5.07
N VAL A 422 38.74 5.28 4.93
CA VAL A 422 37.42 4.76 4.55
C VAL A 422 37.42 4.03 3.19
N THR A 423 38.48 4.17 2.39
CA THR A 423 38.62 3.51 1.08
C THR A 423 38.68 1.99 1.25
N GLU A 424 39.45 1.49 2.19
CA GLU A 424 39.60 0.07 2.46
C GLU A 424 38.32 -0.53 3.05
N GLU A 425 37.63 0.22 3.91
CA GLU A 425 36.29 -0.17 4.40
C GLU A 425 35.28 -0.33 3.22
N ASN A 426 35.25 0.68 2.35
CA ASN A 426 34.39 0.67 1.16
C ASN A 426 34.75 -0.44 0.15
N LEU A 427 36.03 -0.80 0.01
CA LEU A 427 36.43 -1.92 -0.86
C LEU A 427 35.85 -3.24 -0.36
N GLN A 428 35.86 -3.52 0.96
CA GLN A 428 35.22 -4.73 1.50
C GLN A 428 33.73 -4.78 1.18
N ALA A 429 33.00 -3.69 1.38
CA ALA A 429 31.57 -3.62 1.06
C ALA A 429 31.32 -3.89 -0.44
N ARG A 430 32.15 -3.35 -1.34
CA ARG A 430 32.05 -3.58 -2.79
C ARG A 430 32.38 -5.01 -3.18
N VAL A 431 33.38 -5.63 -2.58
CA VAL A 431 33.68 -7.06 -2.81
C VAL A 431 32.49 -7.94 -2.41
N ARG A 432 31.84 -7.65 -1.27
CA ARG A 432 30.59 -8.34 -0.87
C ARG A 432 29.48 -8.14 -1.89
N GLY A 433 29.27 -6.91 -2.37
CA GLY A 433 28.31 -6.61 -3.42
C GLY A 433 28.58 -7.39 -4.72
N GLN A 434 29.84 -7.47 -5.15
CA GLN A 434 30.25 -8.26 -6.33
C GLN A 434 29.96 -9.75 -6.15
N VAL A 435 30.24 -10.33 -4.98
CA VAL A 435 29.95 -11.75 -4.68
C VAL A 435 28.46 -12.01 -4.78
N LEU A 436 27.63 -11.20 -4.16
CA LEU A 436 26.15 -11.35 -4.22
C LEU A 436 25.64 -11.23 -5.65
N MET A 437 26.09 -10.24 -6.41
CA MET A 437 25.68 -10.05 -7.81
C MET A 437 26.16 -11.20 -8.72
N ALA A 438 27.34 -11.75 -8.49
CA ALA A 438 27.82 -12.92 -9.22
C ALA A 438 26.95 -14.17 -8.96
N ILE A 439 26.57 -14.39 -7.69
CA ILE A 439 25.65 -15.49 -7.29
C ILE A 439 24.27 -15.24 -7.90
N SER A 440 23.74 -14.03 -7.84
CA SER A 440 22.49 -13.62 -8.47
C SER A 440 22.46 -13.97 -9.94
N ASN A 441 23.45 -13.55 -10.70
CA ASN A 441 23.54 -13.83 -12.14
C ASN A 441 23.67 -15.31 -12.46
N LYS A 442 24.39 -16.06 -11.63
CA LYS A 442 24.63 -17.49 -11.86
C LYS A 442 23.44 -18.36 -11.54
N LEU A 443 22.70 -18.01 -10.47
CA LEU A 443 21.59 -18.80 -9.94
C LEU A 443 20.18 -18.25 -10.31
N GLY A 444 20.10 -17.06 -10.90
CA GLY A 444 18.83 -16.41 -11.21
C GLY A 444 18.06 -15.92 -9.96
N HIS A 445 18.77 -15.59 -8.88
CA HIS A 445 18.18 -15.09 -7.62
C HIS A 445 18.19 -13.56 -7.59
N LEU A 446 17.11 -12.93 -7.13
CA LEU A 446 17.10 -11.49 -6.89
C LEU A 446 17.90 -11.17 -5.63
N VAL A 447 18.81 -10.19 -5.68
CA VAL A 447 19.53 -9.73 -4.49
C VAL A 447 18.64 -8.80 -3.67
N LEU A 448 18.43 -9.13 -2.39
CA LEU A 448 17.81 -8.23 -1.41
C LEU A 448 18.88 -7.48 -0.63
N THR A 449 18.75 -6.14 -0.52
CA THR A 449 19.62 -5.33 0.32
C THR A 449 19.01 -5.16 1.71
N THR A 450 19.86 -4.90 2.69
CA THR A 450 19.52 -4.89 4.12
C THR A 450 19.62 -3.50 4.75
N GLY A 451 19.89 -2.46 3.95
CA GLY A 451 20.00 -1.08 4.45
C GLY A 451 18.65 -0.55 4.93
N ASN A 452 18.63 0.07 6.12
CA ASN A 452 17.46 0.65 6.76
C ASN A 452 17.32 2.16 6.46
N LYS A 453 16.20 2.78 6.89
CA LYS A 453 15.91 4.20 6.64
C LYS A 453 16.92 5.14 7.30
N SER A 454 17.40 4.83 8.50
CA SER A 454 18.35 5.67 9.24
C SER A 454 19.72 5.74 8.56
N GLU A 455 20.20 4.60 8.05
CA GLU A 455 21.41 4.51 7.23
C GLU A 455 21.25 5.24 5.89
N MET A 456 20.14 5.02 5.20
CA MET A 456 19.81 5.72 3.94
C MET A 456 19.69 7.23 4.15
N ALA A 457 19.09 7.67 5.25
CA ALA A 457 18.96 9.08 5.57
C ALA A 457 20.30 9.77 5.71
N THR A 458 21.19 9.21 6.54
CA THR A 458 22.49 9.81 6.85
C THR A 458 23.56 9.54 5.80
N GLY A 459 23.29 8.61 4.85
CA GLY A 459 24.27 8.16 3.87
C GLY A 459 25.34 7.24 4.47
N TYR A 460 25.05 6.61 5.60
CA TYR A 460 25.88 5.58 6.21
C TYR A 460 25.74 4.27 5.43
N ALA A 461 26.18 4.31 4.20
CA ALA A 461 26.12 3.23 3.22
C ALA A 461 27.19 3.43 2.14
N THR A 462 27.65 2.34 1.55
CA THR A 462 28.66 2.34 0.50
C THR A 462 28.03 2.18 -0.87
N LEU A 463 28.24 3.16 -1.76
CA LEU A 463 27.82 3.06 -3.16
C LEU A 463 28.43 1.82 -3.82
N TYR A 464 27.55 1.04 -4.48
CA TYR A 464 27.92 -0.21 -5.16
C TYR A 464 28.49 -1.30 -4.22
N GLY A 465 28.31 -1.13 -2.91
CA GLY A 465 28.68 -2.10 -1.88
C GLY A 465 27.42 -2.72 -1.26
N ASP A 466 27.13 -2.37 -0.02
CA ASP A 466 25.93 -2.80 0.73
C ASP A 466 24.60 -2.32 0.13
N MET A 467 24.63 -1.28 -0.71
CA MET A 467 23.50 -0.81 -1.50
C MET A 467 23.29 -1.60 -2.79
N ALA A 468 24.19 -2.52 -3.17
CA ALA A 468 24.07 -3.28 -4.41
C ALA A 468 23.01 -4.38 -4.28
N GLY A 469 21.96 -4.29 -5.10
CA GLY A 469 20.87 -5.27 -5.11
C GLY A 469 19.71 -4.85 -6.01
N GLY A 470 18.70 -5.69 -6.08
CA GLY A 470 17.50 -5.46 -6.89
C GLY A 470 16.32 -4.91 -6.10
N PHE A 471 16.30 -5.11 -4.77
CA PHE A 471 15.22 -4.63 -3.90
C PHE A 471 15.68 -4.39 -2.46
N ALA A 472 15.25 -3.28 -1.88
CA ALA A 472 15.65 -2.83 -0.53
C ALA A 472 14.47 -2.95 0.44
N VAL A 473 14.35 -4.12 1.09
CA VAL A 473 13.17 -4.55 1.85
C VAL A 473 12.81 -3.56 2.97
N ILE A 474 13.79 -3.10 3.74
CA ILE A 474 13.61 -2.25 4.94
C ILE A 474 14.11 -0.82 4.74
N LYS A 475 14.23 -0.36 3.48
CA LYS A 475 14.72 0.98 3.11
C LYS A 475 13.97 2.13 3.78
N ASP A 476 12.70 1.91 4.13
CA ASP A 476 11.84 2.91 4.76
C ASP A 476 11.48 2.57 6.22
N VAL A 477 12.28 1.70 6.85
CA VAL A 477 12.14 1.31 8.27
C VAL A 477 13.29 1.92 9.09
N LEU A 478 12.97 2.76 10.07
CA LEU A 478 13.95 3.34 10.99
C LEU A 478 14.64 2.24 11.84
N LYS A 479 15.89 2.45 12.24
CA LYS A 479 16.68 1.47 13.00
C LYS A 479 15.98 1.03 14.30
N THR A 480 15.39 1.95 15.02
CA THR A 480 14.61 1.64 16.23
C THR A 480 13.45 0.70 15.94
N ARG A 481 12.73 0.94 14.83
CA ARG A 481 11.65 0.08 14.36
C ARG A 481 12.14 -1.30 13.90
N VAL A 482 13.35 -1.41 13.37
CA VAL A 482 13.94 -2.72 13.01
C VAL A 482 14.01 -3.63 14.25
N TYR A 483 14.43 -3.10 15.41
CA TYR A 483 14.42 -3.84 16.66
C TYR A 483 13.02 -4.29 17.10
N ASP A 484 12.04 -3.40 16.98
CA ASP A 484 10.65 -3.71 17.35
C ASP A 484 10.05 -4.78 16.44
N LEU A 485 10.32 -4.72 15.13
CA LEU A 485 9.87 -5.73 14.16
C LEU A 485 10.55 -7.08 14.39
N CYS A 486 11.82 -7.12 14.77
CA CYS A 486 12.50 -8.35 15.15
C CYS A 486 11.87 -8.99 16.39
N ARG A 487 11.55 -8.19 17.43
CA ARG A 487 10.84 -8.66 18.63
C ARG A 487 9.44 -9.16 18.28
N TYR A 488 8.72 -8.41 17.44
CA TYR A 488 7.41 -8.85 16.94
C TYR A 488 7.53 -10.19 16.21
N ARG A 489 8.47 -10.34 15.26
CA ARG A 489 8.66 -11.61 14.55
C ARG A 489 8.98 -12.77 15.49
N ASN A 490 9.82 -12.54 16.50
CA ASN A 490 10.13 -13.54 17.52
C ASN A 490 8.92 -13.91 18.40
N SER A 491 7.94 -13.03 18.56
CA SER A 491 6.69 -13.36 19.28
C SER A 491 5.81 -14.36 18.54
N LEU A 492 5.96 -14.45 17.21
CA LEU A 492 5.26 -15.45 16.37
C LEU A 492 5.97 -16.81 16.36
N GLY A 493 7.22 -16.86 16.77
CA GLY A 493 8.09 -18.03 16.80
C GLY A 493 9.54 -17.57 16.83
N HIS A 494 10.29 -17.98 17.84
CA HIS A 494 11.65 -17.51 18.10
C HIS A 494 12.62 -18.01 17.00
N VAL A 495 13.09 -17.11 16.15
CA VAL A 495 14.00 -17.40 15.03
C VAL A 495 15.25 -16.52 15.02
N ILE A 496 15.14 -15.25 15.47
CA ILE A 496 16.25 -14.31 15.54
C ILE A 496 16.96 -14.51 16.88
N PRO A 497 18.27 -14.85 16.90
CA PRO A 497 19.02 -15.04 18.14
C PRO A 497 18.99 -13.83 19.07
N GLU A 498 18.94 -14.04 20.38
CA GLU A 498 18.91 -12.96 21.38
C GLU A 498 20.19 -12.10 21.35
N SER A 499 21.33 -12.70 21.01
CA SER A 499 22.60 -12.02 20.80
C SER A 499 22.48 -10.91 19.73
N VAL A 500 21.72 -11.16 18.65
CA VAL A 500 21.48 -10.18 17.57
C VAL A 500 20.68 -8.97 18.08
N LEU A 501 19.72 -9.20 18.99
CA LEU A 501 18.88 -8.15 19.57
C LEU A 501 19.62 -7.28 20.62
N THR A 502 20.69 -7.79 21.21
CA THR A 502 21.37 -7.16 22.35
C THR A 502 22.73 -6.59 22.02
N LYS A 503 23.43 -7.11 21.00
CA LYS A 503 24.74 -6.60 20.61
C LYS A 503 24.66 -5.20 20.00
N PRO A 504 25.69 -4.34 20.24
CA PRO A 504 25.78 -3.04 19.58
C PRO A 504 25.82 -3.19 18.05
N PRO A 505 25.13 -2.33 17.27
CA PRO A 505 25.20 -2.35 15.83
C PRO A 505 26.60 -1.95 15.33
N SER A 506 27.12 -2.70 14.35
CA SER A 506 28.44 -2.48 13.75
C SER A 506 28.50 -3.00 12.32
N ALA A 507 29.18 -2.29 11.43
CA ALA A 507 29.47 -2.74 10.08
C ALA A 507 30.63 -3.74 10.00
N GLU A 508 31.42 -3.93 11.07
CA GLU A 508 32.60 -4.84 11.17
C GLU A 508 33.59 -4.69 9.99
N LEU A 509 33.91 -3.46 9.58
CA LEU A 509 34.81 -3.15 8.48
C LEU A 509 36.23 -2.78 8.97
N ARG A 510 36.40 -2.52 10.27
CA ARG A 510 37.63 -2.25 10.98
C ARG A 510 37.60 -2.81 12.42
N PRO A 511 38.76 -2.90 13.12
CA PRO A 511 38.75 -3.39 14.49
C PRO A 511 37.88 -2.54 15.42
N ASP A 512 37.13 -3.21 16.32
CA ASP A 512 36.31 -2.61 17.38
C ASP A 512 35.33 -1.52 16.92
N GLN A 513 34.90 -1.57 15.67
CA GLN A 513 33.97 -0.60 15.07
C GLN A 513 32.58 -0.70 15.69
N THR A 514 31.97 0.47 15.95
CA THR A 514 30.54 0.61 16.25
C THR A 514 29.96 1.72 15.38
N ASP A 515 28.66 1.65 15.09
CA ASP A 515 27.95 2.70 14.30
C ASP A 515 28.00 4.05 15.02
N GLN A 516 28.07 4.04 16.36
CA GLN A 516 28.13 5.22 17.22
C GLN A 516 29.47 5.97 17.13
N ASP A 517 30.51 5.38 16.52
CA ASP A 517 31.74 6.12 16.19
C ASP A 517 31.46 7.25 15.18
N SER A 518 30.42 7.10 14.36
CA SER A 518 30.07 8.03 13.27
C SER A 518 28.70 8.66 13.43
N LEU A 519 27.73 7.95 14.02
CA LEU A 519 26.34 8.36 14.19
C LEU A 519 26.00 8.60 15.67
N PRO A 520 25.04 9.45 15.98
CA PRO A 520 24.48 9.52 17.33
C PRO A 520 23.71 8.23 17.67
N PRO A 521 23.39 8.00 18.96
CA PRO A 521 22.51 6.90 19.36
C PRO A 521 21.21 6.90 18.53
N TYR A 522 20.77 5.72 18.09
CA TYR A 522 19.68 5.59 17.12
C TYR A 522 18.33 6.11 17.64
N ASP A 523 18.05 6.05 18.94
CA ASP A 523 16.86 6.65 19.55
C ASP A 523 16.82 8.17 19.34
N VAL A 524 17.95 8.84 19.43
CA VAL A 524 18.08 10.28 19.17
C VAL A 524 18.10 10.57 17.67
N LEU A 525 18.87 9.79 16.89
CA LEU A 525 18.97 9.95 15.45
C LEU A 525 17.58 9.83 14.79
N ASP A 526 16.86 8.76 15.08
CA ASP A 526 15.57 8.46 14.46
C ASP A 526 14.51 9.50 14.82
N ALA A 527 14.51 9.99 16.07
CA ALA A 527 13.62 11.08 16.48
C ALA A 527 13.87 12.38 15.68
N ILE A 528 15.15 12.72 15.43
CA ILE A 528 15.49 13.87 14.56
C ILE A 528 15.10 13.59 13.11
N LEU A 529 15.29 12.36 12.60
CA LEU A 529 14.92 11.99 11.25
C LEU A 529 13.40 12.06 11.03
N VAL A 530 12.59 11.59 11.98
CA VAL A 530 11.12 11.73 11.91
C VAL A 530 10.75 13.20 11.81
N ALA A 531 11.26 14.04 12.72
CA ALA A 531 10.94 15.47 12.74
C ALA A 531 11.38 16.18 11.42
N TYR A 532 12.56 15.86 10.89
CA TYR A 532 13.10 16.54 9.71
C TYR A 532 12.56 15.98 8.40
N VAL A 533 12.46 14.65 8.26
CA VAL A 533 12.15 13.99 6.99
C VAL A 533 10.64 13.75 6.83
N GLU A 534 9.97 13.28 7.89
CA GLU A 534 8.56 12.90 7.82
C GLU A 534 7.61 14.07 8.12
N GLU A 535 8.00 14.95 9.08
CA GLU A 535 7.18 16.07 9.51
C GLU A 535 7.61 17.42 8.89
N ASP A 536 8.69 17.47 8.10
CA ASP A 536 9.26 18.70 7.48
C ASP A 536 9.52 19.83 8.47
N ARG A 537 9.85 19.53 9.72
CA ARG A 537 10.14 20.56 10.72
C ARG A 537 11.45 21.28 10.38
N PRO A 538 11.49 22.62 10.42
CA PRO A 538 12.72 23.36 10.30
C PRO A 538 13.62 23.14 11.53
N LEU A 539 14.91 23.35 11.36
CA LEU A 539 15.97 23.09 12.36
C LEU A 539 15.61 23.67 13.76
N GLU A 540 15.14 24.93 13.80
CA GLU A 540 14.77 25.59 15.06
C GLU A 540 13.63 24.90 15.82
N GLN A 541 12.67 24.31 15.10
CA GLN A 541 11.59 23.55 15.75
C GLN A 541 12.10 22.23 16.32
N ILE A 542 13.05 21.58 15.65
CA ILE A 542 13.67 20.34 16.13
C ILE A 542 14.48 20.62 17.40
N VAL A 543 15.26 21.70 17.42
CA VAL A 543 16.01 22.13 18.64
C VAL A 543 15.05 22.40 19.81
N ARG A 544 13.88 22.99 19.57
CA ARG A 544 12.84 23.23 20.61
C ARG A 544 12.24 21.93 21.19
N LEU A 545 12.40 20.80 20.51
CA LEU A 545 12.03 19.50 21.09
C LEU A 545 12.99 19.02 22.16
N GLY A 546 14.11 19.74 22.39
CA GLY A 546 15.10 19.44 23.43
C GLY A 546 16.40 18.82 22.93
N PHE A 547 16.58 18.72 21.60
CA PHE A 547 17.84 18.20 21.03
C PHE A 547 18.92 19.30 20.99
N ASP A 548 20.18 18.87 21.16
CA ASP A 548 21.33 19.77 21.03
C ASP A 548 21.42 20.35 19.60
N ARG A 549 21.62 21.68 19.50
CA ARG A 549 21.68 22.38 18.21
C ARG A 549 22.75 21.81 17.28
N GLY A 550 23.96 21.62 17.78
CA GLY A 550 25.08 21.15 16.97
C GLY A 550 24.84 19.71 16.45
N LEU A 551 24.16 18.89 17.25
CA LEU A 551 23.76 17.55 16.85
C LEU A 551 22.69 17.60 15.74
N VAL A 552 21.66 18.43 15.87
CA VAL A 552 20.62 18.60 14.85
C VAL A 552 21.23 19.10 13.54
N GLU A 553 22.09 20.13 13.58
CA GLU A 553 22.79 20.65 12.40
C GLU A 553 23.64 19.56 11.70
N ARG A 554 24.33 18.73 12.49
CA ARG A 554 25.11 17.62 11.97
C ARG A 554 24.22 16.58 11.26
N VAL A 555 23.12 16.15 11.88
CA VAL A 555 22.21 15.14 11.32
C VAL A 555 21.52 15.68 10.06
N VAL A 556 20.95 16.88 10.09
CA VAL A 556 20.33 17.54 8.94
C VAL A 556 21.35 17.65 7.79
N GLY A 557 22.58 18.09 8.11
CA GLY A 557 23.66 18.17 7.12
C GLY A 557 24.05 16.83 6.50
N LEU A 558 23.99 15.73 7.24
CA LEU A 558 24.20 14.37 6.70
C LEU A 558 23.07 14.00 5.73
N VAL A 559 21.82 14.23 6.14
CA VAL A 559 20.63 13.94 5.30
C VAL A 559 20.69 14.68 3.97
N ASP A 560 20.99 15.97 4.00
CA ASP A 560 21.03 16.82 2.80
C ASP A 560 22.15 16.44 1.84
N ARG A 561 23.29 16.03 2.36
CA ARG A 561 24.42 15.60 1.52
C ARG A 561 24.27 14.21 0.94
N ALA A 562 23.42 13.36 1.51
CA ALA A 562 23.31 11.96 1.13
C ALA A 562 22.35 11.71 -0.05
N GLU A 563 21.68 12.72 -0.61
CA GLU A 563 20.69 12.54 -1.69
C GLU A 563 21.26 11.80 -2.91
N TYR A 564 22.52 12.07 -3.30
CA TYR A 564 23.14 11.39 -4.42
C TYR A 564 23.32 9.88 -4.19
N LYS A 565 23.54 9.44 -2.94
CA LYS A 565 23.59 8.02 -2.58
C LYS A 565 22.20 7.39 -2.66
N ARG A 566 21.20 8.05 -2.08
CA ARG A 566 19.81 7.55 -2.10
C ARG A 566 19.27 7.33 -3.50
N ARG A 567 19.66 8.17 -4.48
CA ARG A 567 19.27 8.03 -5.89
C ARG A 567 19.94 6.83 -6.60
N GLN A 568 20.93 6.22 -5.99
CA GLN A 568 21.61 5.01 -6.48
C GLN A 568 21.10 3.73 -5.77
N ALA A 569 20.26 3.87 -4.74
CA ALA A 569 19.69 2.74 -4.03
C ALA A 569 18.59 2.05 -4.85
N PRO A 570 18.43 0.72 -4.73
CA PRO A 570 17.32 0.02 -5.36
C PRO A 570 15.96 0.51 -4.82
N PRO A 571 14.85 0.24 -5.55
CA PRO A 571 13.52 0.45 -5.03
C PRO A 571 13.32 -0.33 -3.73
N GLY A 572 12.42 0.13 -2.87
CA GLY A 572 12.16 -0.52 -1.58
C GLY A 572 10.81 -0.10 -1.03
N ILE A 573 10.27 -0.93 -0.15
CA ILE A 573 8.90 -0.82 0.34
C ILE A 573 8.72 0.45 1.16
N LYS A 574 7.71 1.25 0.76
CA LYS A 574 7.24 2.39 1.54
C LYS A 574 6.28 1.92 2.63
N VAL A 575 6.60 2.24 3.88
CA VAL A 575 5.74 1.98 5.05
C VAL A 575 5.51 3.22 5.91
N SER A 576 6.42 4.20 5.89
CA SER A 576 6.28 5.44 6.65
C SER A 576 5.35 6.45 5.96
N THR A 577 5.01 7.51 6.65
CA THR A 577 4.23 8.62 6.10
C THR A 577 4.97 9.32 4.97
N ARG A 578 6.31 9.34 5.01
CA ARG A 578 7.16 9.95 3.97
C ARG A 578 8.45 9.18 3.74
N ALA A 579 8.49 8.46 2.61
CA ALA A 579 9.64 7.68 2.19
C ALA A 579 10.62 8.50 1.34
N PHE A 580 11.89 8.09 1.32
CA PHE A 580 12.84 8.60 0.35
C PHE A 580 12.53 8.07 -1.06
N GLY A 581 12.54 8.94 -2.06
CA GLY A 581 12.21 8.62 -3.44
C GLY A 581 11.04 9.47 -3.95
N ARG A 582 9.89 8.83 -4.20
CA ARG A 582 8.73 9.54 -4.78
C ARG A 582 8.11 10.56 -3.83
N ASP A 583 8.08 10.30 -2.53
CA ASP A 583 7.48 11.23 -1.55
C ASP A 583 8.37 12.45 -1.28
N ARG A 584 9.69 12.27 -1.27
CA ARG A 584 10.66 13.32 -0.97
C ARG A 584 11.55 13.58 -2.18
N ARG A 585 11.23 14.61 -2.97
CA ARG A 585 11.84 14.92 -4.28
C ARG A 585 12.83 16.08 -4.19
N LEU A 586 13.88 15.96 -3.37
CA LEU A 586 14.92 16.98 -3.31
C LEU A 586 15.87 16.89 -4.52
N PRO A 587 16.33 18.04 -5.06
CA PRO A 587 17.37 18.05 -6.10
C PRO A 587 18.69 17.49 -5.55
N ILE A 588 19.39 16.67 -6.34
CA ILE A 588 20.75 16.20 -5.98
C ILE A 588 21.73 17.39 -5.93
N THR A 589 21.72 18.24 -6.97
CA THR A 589 22.57 19.42 -7.04
C THR A 589 21.91 20.57 -6.28
N ASN A 590 21.99 20.51 -4.96
CA ASN A 590 21.34 21.44 -4.05
C ASN A 590 22.37 22.04 -3.07
N ARG A 591 22.34 23.38 -2.92
CA ARG A 591 23.18 24.13 -1.97
C ARG A 591 22.37 24.78 -0.84
N TYR A 592 21.06 24.65 -0.87
CA TYR A 592 20.22 25.16 0.23
C TYR A 592 20.58 24.42 1.51
N ARG A 593 20.72 25.18 2.58
CA ARG A 593 20.88 24.66 3.95
C ARG A 593 19.92 25.44 4.84
N ASP A 594 19.17 24.70 5.63
CA ASP A 594 18.39 25.32 6.70
C ASP A 594 19.37 25.87 7.74
N ALA A 595 19.50 27.16 7.79
CA ALA A 595 20.43 27.84 8.68
C ALA A 595 19.83 28.14 10.06
N GLY A 596 18.55 27.82 10.28
CA GLY A 596 17.81 28.04 11.52
C GLY A 596 17.19 29.41 11.60
#